data_7b0a1394479bae3479462839f26866ad
#
_entry.id   7b0a1394479bae3479462839f26866ad
#
_cell.length_a   1.000
_cell.length_b   1.000
_cell.length_c   1.000
_cell.angle_alpha   90.00
_cell.angle_beta   90.00
_cell.angle_gamma   90.00
#
_symmetry.space_group_name_H-M   'P 1'
#
loop_
_entity.id
_entity.type
_entity.pdbx_description
1 polymer ?
#
loop_
_entity_poly.entity_id
_entity_poly.type
_entity_poly.pdbx_seq_one_letter_code
_entity_poly.pdbx_strand_id
1 'polypeptide(L)'
;MAPSAASLATAALCCAVALVAATAPPAGQAGSSGTQPPAKAPAATGSGDAKAPDAEEIDRRGRAASEEALKSLSSHGTWLRRMVCAMRLERPDANAARERLIAFAVDPDPRVRSAAVLALARTGAPPLEKLASTEEDPRVVRTMLRCGWQVPAERVERGARTLAKSQDNSDRLLGVELVGALDAQGRSEKRLTEFAKDTLASVIARLDNDDGGALSPRIAAITGARDSRQDWKWRSWLDRNRANMRIDGASLVGPRQDAELNPVAKLDDAAFVKFTGALDELFRKPIDLGVAIDCTASMSAQIAAAQAGVDDLMRFVNAVAGGMRVAIVGFRDQQDDFKTLGWDFTADPAEARAHLWKLSADGGGDEPEMVYEAMKLAYGKFSWRSEAQEVMVLIGDAPPHPGFGGKTVDMSKAAHARGITTYVLSARGITKTEEVKHFPEIARMGGGRVIRLSARNDLVAELAGVALSDTWHDQIVAVFERYLLLCR
;
A
#
# COMPACT_ATOMS: atom_id res chain seq x y z
N MET A 1 -25.59 -43.26 -12.96
CA MET A 1 -24.21 -43.49 -13.41
C MET A 1 -23.40 -42.24 -13.09
N ALA A 2 -22.72 -42.25 -12.00
CA ALA A 2 -21.52 -41.46 -11.78
C ALA A 2 -20.34 -42.27 -12.39
N PRO A 3 -19.15 -41.81 -12.50
CA PRO A 3 -18.41 -40.75 -11.78
C PRO A 3 -17.63 -39.85 -12.75
N SER A 4 -16.78 -38.92 -12.36
CA SER A 4 -15.52 -39.18 -11.66
C SER A 4 -14.87 -37.87 -11.20
N ALA A 5 -14.22 -37.98 -10.08
CA ALA A 5 -13.24 -37.05 -9.54
C ALA A 5 -11.93 -37.09 -10.36
N ALA A 6 -11.29 -35.96 -10.44
CA ALA A 6 -9.85 -35.86 -10.70
C ALA A 6 -9.40 -34.63 -9.93
N SER A 7 -8.80 -34.83 -8.84
CA SER A 7 -7.44 -35.18 -8.49
C SER A 7 -6.53 -33.97 -8.40
N LEU A 8 -6.22 -33.66 -7.14
CA LEU A 8 -5.09 -32.87 -6.64
C LEU A 8 -3.80 -33.12 -7.43
N ALA A 9 -3.09 -32.06 -7.72
CA ALA A 9 -1.65 -32.15 -7.93
C ALA A 9 -0.97 -31.03 -7.12
N THR A 10 -0.52 -31.40 -5.95
CA THR A 10 0.53 -30.78 -5.15
C THR A 10 1.84 -30.96 -5.90
N ALA A 11 2.56 -29.90 -6.16
CA ALA A 11 3.97 -29.97 -6.50
C ALA A 11 4.71 -28.87 -5.74
N ALA A 12 5.33 -29.30 -4.66
CA ALA A 12 6.45 -28.62 -4.04
C ALA A 12 7.65 -28.69 -4.99
N LEU A 13 8.36 -27.59 -5.18
CA LEU A 13 9.71 -27.64 -5.69
C LEU A 13 10.61 -26.72 -4.86
N CYS A 14 11.52 -27.36 -4.17
CA CYS A 14 12.60 -26.79 -3.38
C CYS A 14 13.73 -26.22 -4.25
N CYS A 15 14.34 -25.17 -3.70
CA CYS A 15 15.77 -24.82 -3.69
C CYS A 15 16.62 -24.99 -4.94
N ALA A 16 17.18 -23.86 -5.38
CA ALA A 16 18.60 -23.81 -5.74
C ALA A 16 19.16 -22.42 -5.46
N VAL A 17 19.94 -22.31 -4.38
CA VAL A 17 20.84 -21.18 -4.12
C VAL A 17 22.06 -21.39 -5.02
N ALA A 18 22.30 -20.50 -5.96
CA ALA A 18 23.57 -20.42 -6.69
C ALA A 18 24.31 -19.15 -6.28
N LEU A 19 25.36 -19.38 -5.52
CA LEU A 19 26.38 -18.43 -5.14
C LEU A 19 27.21 -18.08 -6.39
N VAL A 20 27.17 -16.83 -6.86
CA VAL A 20 28.12 -16.33 -7.88
C VAL A 20 29.02 -15.30 -7.21
N ALA A 21 30.27 -15.70 -7.05
CA ALA A 21 31.36 -14.81 -6.63
C ALA A 21 31.70 -13.82 -7.77
N ALA A 22 31.64 -12.54 -7.49
CA ALA A 22 32.12 -11.50 -8.42
C ALA A 22 33.61 -11.34 -8.29
N THR A 23 34.33 -11.58 -9.40
CA THR A 23 35.75 -11.26 -9.58
C THR A 23 35.91 -9.80 -10.04
N ALA A 24 36.74 -9.05 -9.34
CA ALA A 24 37.10 -7.69 -9.71
C ALA A 24 38.05 -7.65 -10.92
N PRO A 25 37.99 -6.64 -11.79
CA PRO A 25 38.97 -6.45 -12.87
C PRO A 25 40.24 -5.74 -12.40
N PRO A 26 41.38 -5.91 -13.12
CA PRO A 26 42.69 -5.40 -12.69
C PRO A 26 42.86 -3.92 -12.96
N ALA A 27 43.65 -3.28 -12.10
CA ALA A 27 44.02 -1.86 -12.16
C ALA A 27 44.93 -1.54 -13.37
N GLY A 28 44.50 -0.57 -14.16
CA GLY A 28 45.32 0.04 -15.20
C GLY A 28 46.24 1.14 -14.64
N GLN A 29 47.50 1.12 -15.03
CA GLN A 29 48.52 2.10 -14.71
C GLN A 29 48.21 3.46 -15.34
N ALA A 30 48.31 4.54 -14.57
CA ALA A 30 48.31 5.90 -15.05
C ALA A 30 49.58 6.63 -14.57
N GLY A 31 50.15 7.39 -15.50
CA GLY A 31 51.48 7.97 -15.45
C GLY A 31 51.65 9.12 -14.46
N SER A 32 52.90 9.30 -14.13
CA SER A 32 53.51 10.31 -13.27
C SER A 32 53.39 11.72 -13.84
N SER A 33 52.89 12.67 -13.03
CA SER A 33 53.25 14.09 -13.12
C SER A 33 53.50 14.63 -11.72
N GLY A 34 54.72 15.09 -11.47
CA GLY A 34 55.17 15.59 -10.19
C GLY A 34 54.60 16.95 -9.84
N THR A 35 54.29 17.11 -8.56
CA THR A 35 54.17 18.40 -7.89
C THR A 35 54.65 18.28 -6.44
N GLN A 36 55.38 19.30 -5.99
CA GLN A 36 56.07 19.43 -4.72
C GLN A 36 55.14 19.23 -3.47
N PRO A 37 55.72 18.81 -2.33
CA PRO A 37 54.97 18.61 -1.10
C PRO A 37 54.71 19.94 -0.38
N PRO A 38 53.52 20.12 0.21
CA PRO A 38 53.26 21.22 1.13
C PRO A 38 53.81 20.91 2.54
N ALA A 39 54.10 21.97 3.29
CA ALA A 39 54.73 22.02 4.56
C ALA A 39 54.09 21.17 5.69
N LYS A 40 54.94 20.64 6.59
CA LYS A 40 54.58 19.91 7.80
C LYS A 40 53.64 20.73 8.69
N ALA A 41 52.46 20.16 8.97
CA ALA A 41 51.61 20.58 10.10
C ALA A 41 52.12 19.98 11.42
N PRO A 42 51.90 20.64 12.56
CA PRO A 42 52.43 20.18 13.84
C PRO A 42 51.77 18.89 14.30
N ALA A 43 52.54 18.03 14.94
CA ALA A 43 52.10 16.76 15.49
C ALA A 43 51.05 16.94 16.55
N ALA A 44 49.85 16.40 16.33
CA ALA A 44 48.85 16.21 17.38
C ALA A 44 49.25 15.00 18.25
N THR A 45 49.74 15.26 19.41
CA THR A 45 49.90 14.26 20.49
C THR A 45 48.55 13.93 21.07
N GLY A 46 48.19 12.65 21.06
CA GLY A 46 47.05 12.14 21.83
C GLY A 46 46.09 11.26 21.02
N SER A 47 46.58 10.14 20.43
CA SER A 47 45.70 9.03 20.08
C SER A 47 45.69 8.02 21.20
N GLY A 48 44.74 8.16 22.13
CA GLY A 48 44.32 7.01 22.90
C GLY A 48 43.73 6.01 21.91
N ASP A 49 44.27 4.80 21.85
CA ASP A 49 43.74 3.68 21.08
C ASP A 49 42.33 3.32 21.58
N ALA A 50 41.33 3.99 21.04
CA ALA A 50 39.97 3.55 21.20
C ALA A 50 39.82 2.26 20.38
N LYS A 51 39.95 1.12 21.03
CA LYS A 51 39.67 -0.20 20.46
C LYS A 51 38.35 -0.14 19.74
N ALA A 52 38.33 -0.52 18.45
CA ALA A 52 37.07 -0.63 17.71
C ALA A 52 36.08 -1.48 18.50
N PRO A 53 34.81 -1.07 18.61
CA PRO A 53 33.82 -1.81 19.36
C PRO A 53 33.70 -3.25 18.79
N ASP A 54 33.63 -4.24 19.66
CA ASP A 54 33.42 -5.62 19.25
C ASP A 54 31.97 -5.83 18.76
N ALA A 55 31.71 -6.97 18.15
CA ALA A 55 30.39 -7.27 17.57
C ALA A 55 29.27 -7.25 18.63
N GLU A 56 29.58 -7.63 19.85
CA GLU A 56 28.64 -7.67 20.99
C GLU A 56 28.27 -6.24 21.45
N GLU A 57 29.24 -5.33 21.48
CA GLU A 57 29.03 -3.93 21.77
C GLU A 57 28.23 -3.22 20.67
N ILE A 58 28.49 -3.53 19.38
CA ILE A 58 27.73 -2.99 18.25
C ILE A 58 26.26 -3.45 18.35
N ASP A 59 26.03 -4.74 18.64
CA ASP A 59 24.69 -5.30 18.78
C ASP A 59 23.95 -4.73 20.00
N ARG A 60 24.63 -4.54 21.11
CA ARG A 60 24.07 -3.90 22.31
C ARG A 60 23.66 -2.43 22.05
N ARG A 61 24.48 -1.66 21.32
CA ARG A 61 24.16 -0.29 20.92
C ARG A 61 23.00 -0.24 19.94
N GLY A 62 22.93 -1.17 18.99
CA GLY A 62 21.83 -1.33 18.06
C GLY A 62 20.50 -1.59 18.79
N ARG A 63 20.49 -2.52 19.73
CA ARG A 63 19.30 -2.81 20.56
C ARG A 63 18.87 -1.58 21.39
N ALA A 64 19.77 -0.89 22.03
CA ALA A 64 19.45 0.31 22.82
C ALA A 64 18.84 1.43 21.95
N ALA A 65 19.39 1.66 20.75
CA ALA A 65 18.87 2.64 19.81
C ALA A 65 17.47 2.25 19.26
N SER A 66 17.24 0.96 19.02
CA SER A 66 15.94 0.43 18.60
C SER A 66 14.89 0.61 19.72
N GLU A 67 15.25 0.36 20.97
CA GLU A 67 14.38 0.58 22.12
C GLU A 67 14.02 2.06 22.30
N GLU A 68 14.95 2.99 22.11
CA GLU A 68 14.68 4.42 22.16
C GLU A 68 13.77 4.87 21.00
N ALA A 69 14.00 4.34 19.79
CA ALA A 69 13.12 4.59 18.64
C ALA A 69 11.69 4.09 18.90
N LEU A 70 11.53 2.89 19.46
CA LEU A 70 10.22 2.34 19.85
C LEU A 70 9.55 3.22 20.91
N LYS A 71 10.28 3.69 21.90
CA LYS A 71 9.77 4.59 22.94
C LYS A 71 9.32 5.92 22.34
N SER A 72 10.11 6.51 21.47
CA SER A 72 9.76 7.74 20.73
C SER A 72 8.50 7.57 19.89
N LEU A 73 8.38 6.48 19.13
CA LEU A 73 7.21 6.18 18.34
C LEU A 73 5.97 5.90 19.17
N SER A 74 6.12 5.21 20.32
CA SER A 74 5.00 4.84 21.19
C SER A 74 4.32 6.03 21.85
N SER A 75 5.04 7.10 22.10
CA SER A 75 4.54 8.36 22.65
C SER A 75 4.26 9.43 21.59
N HIS A 76 4.43 9.11 20.29
CA HIS A 76 4.29 10.10 19.23
C HIS A 76 2.84 10.59 19.08
N GLY A 77 2.66 11.90 18.83
CA GLY A 77 1.34 12.52 18.70
C GLY A 77 0.48 11.94 17.57
N THR A 78 1.08 11.45 16.48
CA THR A 78 0.33 10.85 15.38
C THR A 78 0.07 9.37 15.62
N TRP A 79 -1.18 8.94 15.45
CA TRP A 79 -1.60 7.55 15.58
C TRP A 79 -0.85 6.61 14.60
N LEU A 80 -0.51 7.11 13.40
CA LEU A 80 0.15 6.31 12.37
C LEU A 80 1.52 5.82 12.83
N ARG A 81 2.29 6.67 13.54
CA ARG A 81 3.59 6.26 14.08
C ARG A 81 3.45 5.24 15.21
N ARG A 82 2.42 5.39 16.04
CA ARG A 82 2.10 4.37 17.06
C ARG A 82 1.67 3.05 16.44
N MET A 83 0.95 3.10 15.31
CA MET A 83 0.63 1.91 14.50
C MET A 83 1.90 1.21 13.96
N VAL A 84 2.87 1.96 13.44
CA VAL A 84 4.17 1.42 12.99
C VAL A 84 4.91 0.73 14.15
N CYS A 85 4.83 1.30 15.35
CA CYS A 85 5.37 0.66 16.54
C CYS A 85 4.68 -0.69 16.84
N ALA A 86 3.34 -0.75 16.76
CA ALA A 86 2.62 -2.01 16.92
C ALA A 86 3.02 -3.04 15.84
N MET A 87 3.22 -2.61 14.58
CA MET A 87 3.72 -3.48 13.51
C MET A 87 5.13 -4.03 13.80
N ARG A 88 6.03 -3.19 14.35
CA ARG A 88 7.38 -3.64 14.74
C ARG A 88 7.33 -4.72 15.82
N LEU A 89 6.35 -4.66 16.70
CA LEU A 89 6.18 -5.60 17.81
C LEU A 89 5.49 -6.92 17.42
N GLU A 90 5.09 -7.12 16.17
CA GLU A 90 4.57 -8.40 15.65
C GLU A 90 5.67 -9.46 15.50
N ARG A 91 6.40 -9.76 16.59
CA ARG A 91 7.47 -10.76 16.65
C ARG A 91 7.09 -11.87 17.64
N PRO A 92 7.28 -13.14 17.31
CA PRO A 92 6.90 -14.25 18.18
C PRO A 92 7.69 -14.33 19.50
N ASP A 93 8.85 -13.70 19.60
CA ASP A 93 9.84 -13.98 20.65
C ASP A 93 9.78 -13.03 21.84
N ALA A 94 8.84 -12.10 21.93
CA ALA A 94 8.99 -10.97 22.85
C ALA A 94 7.88 -10.89 23.91
N ASN A 95 8.11 -11.46 25.09
CA ASN A 95 7.27 -11.15 26.27
C ASN A 95 7.21 -9.63 26.55
N ALA A 96 8.32 -8.91 26.39
CA ALA A 96 8.34 -7.43 26.50
C ALA A 96 7.50 -6.74 25.41
N ALA A 97 7.43 -7.29 24.21
CA ALA A 97 6.56 -6.78 23.15
C ALA A 97 5.08 -6.91 23.52
N ARG A 98 4.70 -8.01 24.17
CA ARG A 98 3.31 -8.23 24.60
C ARG A 98 2.83 -7.17 25.58
N GLU A 99 3.62 -6.79 26.59
CA GLU A 99 3.26 -5.76 27.55
C GLU A 99 3.02 -4.40 26.85
N ARG A 100 3.87 -4.05 25.90
CA ARG A 100 3.69 -2.83 25.09
C ARG A 100 2.46 -2.89 24.20
N LEU A 101 2.20 -4.04 23.56
CA LEU A 101 0.98 -4.23 22.76
C LEU A 101 -0.29 -4.15 23.62
N ILE A 102 -0.25 -4.63 24.87
CA ILE A 102 -1.35 -4.46 25.82
C ILE A 102 -1.56 -2.97 26.16
N ALA A 103 -0.48 -2.19 26.32
CA ALA A 103 -0.59 -0.75 26.51
C ALA A 103 -1.20 -0.04 25.29
N PHE A 104 -0.84 -0.43 24.06
CA PHE A 104 -1.48 0.08 22.85
C PHE A 104 -2.93 -0.36 22.69
N ALA A 105 -3.33 -1.49 23.25
CA ALA A 105 -4.71 -1.96 23.21
C ALA A 105 -5.70 -1.07 24.01
N VAL A 106 -5.18 -0.13 24.79
CA VAL A 106 -5.96 0.91 25.49
C VAL A 106 -5.63 2.33 25.01
N ASP A 107 -4.99 2.47 23.86
CA ASP A 107 -4.68 3.78 23.25
C ASP A 107 -5.97 4.61 23.02
N PRO A 108 -5.93 5.94 23.15
CA PRO A 108 -7.09 6.77 22.84
C PRO A 108 -7.56 6.65 21.39
N ASP A 109 -6.66 6.37 20.43
CA ASP A 109 -7.02 6.22 19.03
C ASP A 109 -7.45 4.77 18.71
N PRO A 110 -8.67 4.54 18.21
CA PRO A 110 -9.17 3.18 17.92
C PRO A 110 -8.36 2.45 16.84
N ARG A 111 -7.69 3.17 15.96
CA ARG A 111 -6.83 2.58 14.93
C ARG A 111 -5.58 1.96 15.55
N VAL A 112 -5.01 2.59 16.57
CA VAL A 112 -3.88 2.04 17.34
C VAL A 112 -4.34 0.83 18.14
N ARG A 113 -5.52 0.89 18.79
CA ARG A 113 -6.09 -0.27 19.48
C ARG A 113 -6.30 -1.45 18.54
N SER A 114 -6.87 -1.20 17.34
CA SER A 114 -7.04 -2.23 16.31
C SER A 114 -5.70 -2.84 15.85
N ALA A 115 -4.67 -2.00 15.66
CA ALA A 115 -3.33 -2.47 15.31
C ALA A 115 -2.75 -3.37 16.41
N ALA A 116 -2.93 -2.99 17.68
CA ALA A 116 -2.46 -3.79 18.82
C ALA A 116 -3.20 -5.13 18.95
N VAL A 117 -4.52 -5.15 18.76
CA VAL A 117 -5.32 -6.39 18.74
C VAL A 117 -4.82 -7.34 17.65
N LEU A 118 -4.59 -6.82 16.44
CA LEU A 118 -4.09 -7.61 15.32
C LEU A 118 -2.68 -8.15 15.59
N ALA A 119 -1.79 -7.32 16.15
CA ALA A 119 -0.44 -7.72 16.51
C ALA A 119 -0.44 -8.79 17.61
N LEU A 120 -1.25 -8.64 18.65
CA LEU A 120 -1.43 -9.64 19.71
C LEU A 120 -1.91 -10.99 19.12
N ALA A 121 -2.90 -10.96 18.24
CA ALA A 121 -3.40 -12.17 17.61
C ALA A 121 -2.35 -12.87 16.75
N ARG A 122 -1.56 -12.11 15.98
CA ARG A 122 -0.49 -12.64 15.12
C ARG A 122 0.70 -13.21 15.89
N THR A 123 0.97 -12.68 17.08
CA THR A 123 2.00 -13.23 17.98
C THR A 123 1.52 -14.44 18.79
N GLY A 124 0.29 -14.92 18.56
CA GLY A 124 -0.29 -16.03 19.30
C GLY A 124 -0.67 -15.69 20.75
N ALA A 125 -0.70 -14.40 21.11
CA ALA A 125 -1.10 -13.99 22.44
C ALA A 125 -2.59 -14.30 22.68
N PRO A 126 -2.98 -14.76 23.88
CA PRO A 126 -4.39 -14.99 24.19
C PRO A 126 -5.18 -13.68 24.15
N PRO A 127 -6.49 -13.74 23.81
CA PRO A 127 -7.38 -12.61 23.84
C PRO A 127 -7.38 -11.87 25.18
N LEU A 128 -7.53 -10.56 25.13
CA LEU A 128 -7.71 -9.73 26.33
C LEU A 128 -9.19 -9.64 26.66
N GLU A 129 -9.69 -10.55 27.51
CA GLU A 129 -11.13 -10.69 27.83
C GLU A 129 -11.75 -9.37 28.33
N LYS A 130 -11.04 -8.65 29.20
CA LYS A 130 -11.51 -7.36 29.71
C LYS A 130 -11.71 -6.37 28.55
N LEU A 131 -10.77 -6.27 27.62
CA LEU A 131 -10.89 -5.38 26.47
C LEU A 131 -12.05 -5.82 25.55
N ALA A 132 -12.15 -7.12 25.24
CA ALA A 132 -13.22 -7.66 24.41
C ALA A 132 -14.61 -7.40 25.01
N SER A 133 -14.73 -7.36 26.34
CA SER A 133 -15.99 -7.10 27.02
C SER A 133 -16.32 -5.61 27.19
N THR A 134 -15.33 -4.69 27.06
CA THR A 134 -15.53 -3.25 27.31
C THR A 134 -15.38 -2.36 26.07
N GLU A 135 -14.74 -2.84 24.98
CA GLU A 135 -14.52 -2.05 23.78
C GLU A 135 -15.83 -1.61 23.11
N GLU A 136 -15.93 -0.35 22.75
CA GLU A 136 -17.14 0.24 22.13
C GLU A 136 -16.93 0.67 20.68
N ASP A 137 -15.69 0.92 20.26
CA ASP A 137 -15.45 1.31 18.87
C ASP A 137 -15.70 0.14 17.90
N PRO A 138 -16.60 0.31 16.93
CA PRO A 138 -16.96 -0.78 16.01
C PRO A 138 -15.80 -1.31 15.17
N ARG A 139 -14.80 -0.49 14.87
CA ARG A 139 -13.61 -0.89 14.07
C ARG A 139 -12.73 -1.83 14.87
N VAL A 140 -12.55 -1.51 16.17
CA VAL A 140 -11.78 -2.38 17.09
C VAL A 140 -12.53 -3.69 17.32
N VAL A 141 -13.84 -3.62 17.53
CA VAL A 141 -14.71 -4.81 17.66
C VAL A 141 -14.63 -5.69 16.41
N ARG A 142 -14.70 -5.10 15.21
CA ARG A 142 -14.50 -5.84 13.97
C ARG A 142 -13.13 -6.55 13.93
N THR A 143 -12.08 -5.86 14.32
CA THR A 143 -10.72 -6.42 14.35
C THR A 143 -10.64 -7.58 15.35
N MET A 144 -11.23 -7.46 16.53
CA MET A 144 -11.31 -8.53 17.52
C MET A 144 -12.02 -9.77 16.97
N LEU A 145 -13.20 -9.59 16.37
CA LEU A 145 -13.95 -10.69 15.75
C LEU A 145 -13.16 -11.36 14.63
N ARG A 146 -12.51 -10.57 13.78
CA ARG A 146 -11.61 -11.07 12.73
C ARG A 146 -10.47 -11.92 13.27
N CYS A 147 -9.95 -11.55 14.43
CA CYS A 147 -8.90 -12.29 15.14
C CYS A 147 -9.43 -13.48 15.97
N GLY A 148 -10.71 -13.79 15.87
CA GLY A 148 -11.34 -14.91 16.61
C GLY A 148 -11.61 -14.62 18.08
N TRP A 149 -11.50 -13.36 18.53
CA TRP A 149 -11.81 -13.00 19.92
C TRP A 149 -13.31 -13.07 20.20
N GLN A 150 -13.67 -13.46 21.43
CA GLN A 150 -15.03 -13.60 21.87
C GLN A 150 -15.57 -12.26 22.39
N VAL A 151 -16.18 -11.47 21.50
CA VAL A 151 -16.88 -10.24 21.87
C VAL A 151 -18.34 -10.55 22.21
N PRO A 152 -18.96 -9.96 23.26
CA PRO A 152 -20.39 -10.20 23.58
C PRO A 152 -21.31 -9.86 22.40
N ALA A 153 -22.26 -10.75 22.09
CA ALA A 153 -23.15 -10.62 20.93
C ALA A 153 -24.01 -9.35 20.98
N GLU A 154 -24.49 -8.97 22.19
CA GLU A 154 -25.28 -7.76 22.39
C GLU A 154 -24.50 -6.49 22.06
N ARG A 155 -23.18 -6.50 22.25
CA ARG A 155 -22.31 -5.39 21.89
C ARG A 155 -22.18 -5.25 20.37
N VAL A 156 -21.97 -6.37 19.69
CA VAL A 156 -21.92 -6.43 18.22
C VAL A 156 -23.26 -5.95 17.64
N GLU A 157 -24.37 -6.42 18.16
CA GLU A 157 -25.72 -6.00 17.74
C GLU A 157 -25.94 -4.50 17.93
N ARG A 158 -25.58 -3.96 19.08
CA ARG A 158 -25.69 -2.52 19.37
C ARG A 158 -24.88 -1.70 18.37
N GLY A 159 -23.61 -2.07 18.14
CA GLY A 159 -22.73 -1.41 17.17
C GLY A 159 -23.30 -1.45 15.75
N ALA A 160 -23.73 -2.62 15.29
CA ALA A 160 -24.31 -2.80 13.96
C ALA A 160 -25.58 -1.95 13.76
N ARG A 161 -26.48 -1.93 14.76
CA ARG A 161 -27.72 -1.13 14.71
C ARG A 161 -27.45 0.38 14.74
N THR A 162 -26.41 0.82 15.43
CA THR A 162 -26.00 2.22 15.45
C THR A 162 -25.44 2.63 14.08
N LEU A 163 -24.53 1.83 13.52
CA LEU A 163 -23.92 2.07 12.22
C LEU A 163 -24.93 2.04 11.07
N ALA A 164 -25.95 1.20 11.14
CA ALA A 164 -27.00 1.13 10.10
C ALA A 164 -27.78 2.44 9.95
N LYS A 165 -27.76 3.33 10.96
CA LYS A 165 -28.41 4.65 10.93
C LYS A 165 -27.53 5.74 10.32
N SER A 166 -26.25 5.47 10.08
CA SER A 166 -25.32 6.43 9.46
C SER A 166 -25.78 6.82 8.06
N GLN A 167 -25.46 8.03 7.65
CA GLN A 167 -25.60 8.46 6.26
C GLN A 167 -24.48 7.93 5.38
N ASP A 168 -23.34 7.58 5.97
CA ASP A 168 -22.17 7.02 5.29
C ASP A 168 -22.37 5.53 5.00
N ASN A 169 -22.29 5.15 3.73
CA ASN A 169 -22.41 3.76 3.29
C ASN A 169 -21.26 2.88 3.81
N SER A 170 -20.08 3.44 4.05
CA SER A 170 -18.95 2.70 4.63
C SER A 170 -19.21 2.30 6.09
N ASP A 171 -19.80 3.20 6.90
CA ASP A 171 -20.20 2.91 8.26
C ASP A 171 -21.30 1.83 8.30
N ARG A 172 -22.31 1.95 7.41
CA ARG A 172 -23.39 0.96 7.31
C ARG A 172 -22.87 -0.42 6.93
N LEU A 173 -21.91 -0.47 6.00
CA LEU A 173 -21.24 -1.70 5.59
C LEU A 173 -20.41 -2.29 6.73
N LEU A 174 -19.76 -1.45 7.55
CA LEU A 174 -19.08 -1.90 8.77
C LEU A 174 -20.04 -2.61 9.72
N GLY A 175 -21.27 -2.11 9.86
CA GLY A 175 -22.32 -2.78 10.65
C GLY A 175 -22.64 -4.18 10.10
N VAL A 176 -22.71 -4.35 8.80
CA VAL A 176 -22.90 -5.66 8.15
C VAL A 176 -21.71 -6.58 8.37
N GLU A 177 -20.49 -6.08 8.26
CA GLU A 177 -19.27 -6.85 8.53
C GLU A 177 -19.20 -7.38 9.96
N LEU A 178 -19.62 -6.57 10.95
CA LEU A 178 -19.69 -7.00 12.34
C LEU A 178 -20.60 -8.22 12.51
N VAL A 179 -21.80 -8.17 11.90
CA VAL A 179 -22.76 -9.29 11.98
C VAL A 179 -22.22 -10.50 11.22
N GLY A 180 -21.64 -10.30 10.03
CA GLY A 180 -21.04 -11.39 9.26
C GLY A 180 -19.90 -12.09 10.02
N ALA A 181 -19.03 -11.33 10.69
CA ALA A 181 -17.96 -11.90 11.51
C ALA A 181 -18.51 -12.67 12.74
N LEU A 182 -19.60 -12.22 13.34
CA LEU A 182 -20.28 -12.95 14.42
C LEU A 182 -20.96 -14.23 13.90
N ASP A 183 -21.59 -14.15 12.72
CA ASP A 183 -22.24 -15.29 12.06
C ASP A 183 -21.23 -16.39 11.70
N ALA A 184 -20.07 -16.00 11.17
CA ALA A 184 -18.97 -16.93 10.88
C ALA A 184 -18.44 -17.68 12.12
N GLN A 185 -18.64 -17.12 13.31
CA GLN A 185 -18.35 -17.79 14.58
C GLN A 185 -19.52 -18.66 15.09
N GLY A 186 -20.62 -18.80 14.33
CA GLY A 186 -21.82 -19.50 14.72
C GLY A 186 -22.59 -18.85 15.87
N ARG A 187 -22.43 -17.53 16.07
CA ARG A 187 -22.93 -16.78 17.23
C ARG A 187 -23.98 -15.73 16.88
N SER A 188 -24.33 -15.55 15.61
CA SER A 188 -25.36 -14.61 15.18
C SER A 188 -26.75 -15.21 15.27
N GLU A 189 -27.70 -14.45 15.80
CA GLU A 189 -29.12 -14.82 15.77
C GLU A 189 -29.71 -14.51 14.39
N LYS A 190 -30.68 -15.36 13.95
CA LYS A 190 -31.36 -15.20 12.66
C LYS A 190 -31.91 -13.79 12.43
N ARG A 191 -32.53 -13.16 13.47
CA ARG A 191 -33.03 -11.78 13.36
C ARG A 191 -31.97 -10.75 13.06
N LEU A 192 -30.75 -10.95 13.58
CA LEU A 192 -29.63 -10.05 13.38
C LEU A 192 -29.03 -10.25 11.98
N THR A 193 -28.95 -11.50 11.52
CA THR A 193 -28.52 -11.82 10.15
C THR A 193 -29.48 -11.22 9.11
N GLU A 194 -30.80 -11.32 9.31
CA GLU A 194 -31.79 -10.70 8.41
C GLU A 194 -31.69 -9.16 8.43
N PHE A 195 -31.51 -8.56 9.59
CA PHE A 195 -31.26 -7.12 9.72
C PHE A 195 -30.00 -6.69 8.93
N ALA A 196 -28.93 -7.47 8.99
CA ALA A 196 -27.71 -7.17 8.25
C ALA A 196 -27.91 -7.30 6.73
N LYS A 197 -28.68 -8.28 6.25
CA LYS A 197 -29.06 -8.42 4.83
C LYS A 197 -29.86 -7.21 4.34
N ASP A 198 -30.84 -6.75 5.11
CA ASP A 198 -31.63 -5.56 4.75
C ASP A 198 -30.74 -4.31 4.71
N THR A 199 -29.79 -4.19 5.65
CA THR A 199 -28.82 -3.10 5.66
C THR A 199 -27.92 -3.15 4.43
N LEU A 200 -27.39 -4.34 4.08
CA LEU A 200 -26.56 -4.54 2.89
C LEU A 200 -27.32 -4.22 1.60
N ALA A 201 -28.57 -4.70 1.48
CA ALA A 201 -29.42 -4.36 0.34
C ALA A 201 -29.62 -2.85 0.22
N SER A 202 -29.81 -2.16 1.33
CA SER A 202 -29.94 -0.70 1.35
C SER A 202 -28.63 0.02 0.99
N VAL A 203 -27.47 -0.50 1.38
CA VAL A 203 -26.16 0.02 0.95
C VAL A 203 -26.02 -0.13 -0.57
N ILE A 204 -26.21 -1.32 -1.10
CA ILE A 204 -26.09 -1.60 -2.54
C ILE A 204 -27.05 -0.73 -3.37
N ALA A 205 -28.28 -0.56 -2.93
CA ALA A 205 -29.26 0.27 -3.62
C ALA A 205 -28.90 1.76 -3.69
N ARG A 206 -28.10 2.24 -2.74
CA ARG A 206 -27.67 3.63 -2.63
C ARG A 206 -26.25 3.88 -3.13
N LEU A 207 -25.54 2.85 -3.60
CA LEU A 207 -24.22 3.05 -4.18
C LEU A 207 -24.28 4.08 -5.30
N ASP A 208 -23.41 5.06 -5.24
CA ASP A 208 -23.09 5.94 -6.35
C ASP A 208 -21.73 5.55 -6.97
N ASN A 209 -21.31 6.30 -7.97
CA ASN A 209 -20.04 6.02 -8.63
C ASN A 209 -18.85 6.15 -7.68
N ASP A 210 -18.92 7.07 -6.73
CA ASP A 210 -17.85 7.31 -5.75
C ASP A 210 -17.74 6.15 -4.75
N ASP A 211 -18.88 5.65 -4.26
CA ASP A 211 -18.95 4.52 -3.35
C ASP A 211 -18.60 3.19 -4.03
N GLY A 212 -19.00 3.02 -5.29
CA GLY A 212 -18.88 1.75 -6.02
C GLY A 212 -17.46 1.22 -6.08
N GLY A 213 -16.47 2.08 -6.31
CA GLY A 213 -15.06 1.72 -6.33
C GLY A 213 -14.50 1.33 -4.95
N ALA A 214 -14.80 2.13 -3.92
CA ALA A 214 -14.25 1.94 -2.58
C ALA A 214 -14.91 0.79 -1.80
N LEU A 215 -16.23 0.58 -1.97
CA LEU A 215 -16.98 -0.41 -1.21
C LEU A 215 -17.11 -1.77 -1.89
N SER A 216 -16.92 -1.85 -3.21
CA SER A 216 -17.04 -3.09 -3.98
C SER A 216 -16.23 -4.26 -3.44
N PRO A 217 -14.94 -4.13 -3.09
CA PRO A 217 -14.19 -5.24 -2.55
C PRO A 217 -14.75 -5.76 -1.22
N ARG A 218 -15.27 -4.86 -0.39
CA ARG A 218 -15.90 -5.21 0.89
C ARG A 218 -17.24 -5.92 0.69
N ILE A 219 -18.06 -5.41 -0.23
CA ILE A 219 -19.35 -6.05 -0.61
C ILE A 219 -19.08 -7.44 -1.20
N ALA A 220 -18.10 -7.58 -2.07
CA ALA A 220 -17.69 -8.86 -2.64
C ALA A 220 -17.26 -9.86 -1.55
N ALA A 221 -16.46 -9.41 -0.59
CA ALA A 221 -16.04 -10.23 0.55
C ALA A 221 -17.20 -10.70 1.42
N ILE A 222 -18.21 -9.86 1.64
CA ILE A 222 -19.40 -10.18 2.44
C ILE A 222 -20.35 -11.13 1.70
N THR A 223 -20.49 -10.96 0.38
CA THR A 223 -21.51 -11.66 -0.42
C THR A 223 -20.99 -12.92 -1.09
N GLY A 224 -19.67 -13.11 -1.16
CA GLY A 224 -19.04 -14.12 -2.01
C GLY A 224 -19.19 -13.83 -3.51
N ALA A 225 -19.73 -12.68 -3.89
CA ALA A 225 -19.93 -12.29 -5.27
C ALA A 225 -18.62 -11.80 -5.91
N ARG A 226 -18.57 -11.83 -7.24
CA ARG A 226 -17.43 -11.27 -7.96
C ARG A 226 -17.42 -9.74 -7.83
N ASP A 227 -16.28 -9.20 -7.42
CA ASP A 227 -16.05 -7.75 -7.40
C ASP A 227 -16.24 -7.16 -8.82
N SER A 228 -17.06 -6.12 -8.93
CA SER A 228 -17.34 -5.48 -10.22
C SER A 228 -16.90 -4.02 -10.28
N ARG A 229 -16.60 -3.40 -9.15
CA ARG A 229 -16.25 -1.97 -9.00
C ARG A 229 -17.19 -0.98 -9.70
N GLN A 230 -18.33 -1.41 -10.18
CA GLN A 230 -19.35 -0.60 -10.87
C GLN A 230 -20.67 -0.70 -10.12
N ASP A 231 -21.19 0.43 -9.68
CA ASP A 231 -22.41 0.54 -8.88
C ASP A 231 -23.63 -0.12 -9.53
N TRP A 232 -23.85 0.11 -10.83
CA TRP A 232 -24.97 -0.46 -11.56
C TRP A 232 -24.90 -2.01 -11.66
N LYS A 233 -23.70 -2.61 -11.68
CA LYS A 233 -23.55 -4.07 -11.65
C LYS A 233 -23.94 -4.62 -10.28
N TRP A 234 -23.66 -3.89 -9.20
CA TRP A 234 -24.09 -4.26 -7.86
C TRP A 234 -25.62 -4.15 -7.71
N ARG A 235 -26.25 -3.09 -8.23
CA ARG A 235 -27.71 -2.98 -8.23
C ARG A 235 -28.35 -4.13 -9.03
N SER A 236 -27.84 -4.42 -10.21
CA SER A 236 -28.29 -5.54 -11.03
C SER A 236 -28.05 -6.92 -10.39
N TRP A 237 -26.97 -7.05 -9.60
CA TRP A 237 -26.72 -8.24 -8.79
C TRP A 237 -27.74 -8.36 -7.66
N LEU A 238 -28.02 -7.28 -6.95
CA LEU A 238 -29.01 -7.23 -5.87
C LEU A 238 -30.40 -7.66 -6.37
N ASP A 239 -30.85 -7.13 -7.50
CA ASP A 239 -32.16 -7.49 -8.07
C ASP A 239 -32.29 -8.99 -8.32
N ARG A 240 -31.23 -9.64 -8.78
CA ARG A 240 -31.22 -11.08 -9.05
C ARG A 240 -31.05 -11.96 -7.81
N ASN A 241 -30.42 -11.45 -6.76
CA ASN A 241 -29.98 -12.27 -5.63
C ASN A 241 -30.70 -11.93 -4.30
N ARG A 242 -31.51 -10.88 -4.25
CA ARG A 242 -32.12 -10.37 -3.00
C ARG A 242 -32.82 -11.45 -2.18
N ALA A 243 -33.56 -12.32 -2.83
CA ALA A 243 -34.33 -13.39 -2.14
C ALA A 243 -33.42 -14.47 -1.51
N ASN A 244 -32.24 -14.70 -2.10
CA ASN A 244 -31.31 -15.77 -1.70
C ASN A 244 -29.98 -15.20 -1.15
N MET A 245 -29.92 -13.90 -0.91
CA MET A 245 -28.70 -13.24 -0.44
C MET A 245 -28.24 -13.83 0.90
N ARG A 246 -26.97 -14.21 0.94
CA ARG A 246 -26.32 -14.68 2.16
C ARG A 246 -25.23 -13.69 2.55
N ILE A 247 -24.96 -13.61 3.83
CA ILE A 247 -23.76 -12.94 4.36
C ILE A 247 -22.71 -14.03 4.51
N ASP A 248 -21.67 -13.96 3.71
CA ASP A 248 -20.52 -14.86 3.84
C ASP A 248 -19.50 -14.21 4.80
N GLY A 249 -19.64 -14.55 6.06
CA GLY A 249 -18.73 -14.06 7.10
C GLY A 249 -17.38 -14.77 7.12
N ALA A 250 -17.22 -15.89 6.40
CA ALA A 250 -15.99 -16.69 6.45
C ALA A 250 -14.77 -15.91 5.95
N SER A 251 -14.94 -15.03 4.94
CA SER A 251 -13.88 -14.15 4.45
C SER A 251 -13.52 -13.01 5.41
N LEU A 252 -14.38 -12.76 6.41
CA LEU A 252 -14.19 -11.70 7.41
C LEU A 252 -13.50 -12.20 8.67
N VAL A 253 -13.41 -13.51 8.88
CA VAL A 253 -12.85 -14.14 10.08
C VAL A 253 -11.65 -15.00 9.70
N GLY A 254 -10.65 -14.94 10.50
CA GLY A 254 -9.40 -15.68 10.37
C GLY A 254 -8.21 -14.73 10.31
N PRO A 255 -7.09 -15.13 10.89
CA PRO A 255 -5.86 -14.43 10.62
C PRO A 255 -5.66 -14.53 9.11
N ARG A 256 -5.72 -13.41 8.39
CA ARG A 256 -5.09 -13.39 7.08
C ARG A 256 -3.68 -13.93 7.29
N GLN A 257 -3.36 -15.01 6.60
CA GLN A 257 -2.07 -15.69 6.67
C GLN A 257 -0.90 -14.81 6.18
N ASP A 258 -1.16 -13.54 5.91
CA ASP A 258 -0.19 -12.50 5.58
C ASP A 258 0.75 -12.15 6.77
N ALA A 259 0.70 -12.91 7.87
CA ALA A 259 1.66 -12.78 8.98
C ALA A 259 3.12 -13.00 8.53
N GLU A 260 3.34 -13.71 7.42
CA GLU A 260 4.67 -13.84 6.83
C GLU A 260 5.18 -12.54 6.17
N LEU A 261 4.32 -11.58 5.92
CA LEU A 261 4.56 -10.40 5.09
C LEU A 261 4.63 -9.07 5.85
N ASN A 262 4.91 -9.06 7.17
CA ASN A 262 5.19 -7.78 7.84
C ASN A 262 6.69 -7.43 7.76
N PRO A 263 7.13 -6.72 6.70
CA PRO A 263 8.54 -6.37 6.53
C PRO A 263 9.05 -5.40 7.61
N VAL A 264 8.16 -4.66 8.29
CA VAL A 264 8.55 -3.82 9.42
C VAL A 264 8.96 -4.66 10.63
N ALA A 265 8.27 -5.75 10.91
CA ALA A 265 8.64 -6.67 11.99
C ALA A 265 9.96 -7.42 11.71
N LYS A 266 10.28 -7.64 10.43
CA LYS A 266 11.49 -8.36 9.98
C LYS A 266 12.77 -7.51 9.99
N LEU A 267 12.67 -6.18 10.11
CA LEU A 267 13.85 -5.33 10.21
C LEU A 267 14.71 -5.74 11.41
N ASP A 268 16.02 -5.74 11.26
CA ASP A 268 16.90 -5.74 12.43
C ASP A 268 16.83 -4.41 13.18
N ASP A 269 17.47 -4.31 14.34
CA ASP A 269 17.38 -3.12 15.16
C ASP A 269 18.01 -1.90 14.50
N ALA A 270 19.13 -2.06 13.79
CA ALA A 270 19.80 -0.97 13.09
C ALA A 270 18.99 -0.47 11.87
N ALA A 271 18.39 -1.40 11.12
CA ALA A 271 17.52 -1.08 10.00
C ALA A 271 16.23 -0.39 10.49
N PHE A 272 15.66 -0.82 11.61
CA PHE A 272 14.48 -0.18 12.19
C PHE A 272 14.76 1.27 12.61
N VAL A 273 15.90 1.55 13.25
CA VAL A 273 16.32 2.94 13.57
C VAL A 273 16.45 3.79 12.31
N LYS A 274 17.05 3.25 11.24
CA LYS A 274 17.14 3.96 9.95
C LYS A 274 15.77 4.19 9.33
N PHE A 275 14.88 3.21 9.38
CA PHE A 275 13.52 3.34 8.87
C PHE A 275 12.72 4.43 9.63
N THR A 276 12.82 4.47 10.95
CA THR A 276 12.15 5.52 11.74
C THR A 276 12.71 6.90 11.45
N GLY A 277 14.04 7.03 11.28
CA GLY A 277 14.67 8.27 10.83
C GLY A 277 14.19 8.73 9.45
N ALA A 278 14.05 7.80 8.50
CA ALA A 278 13.49 8.09 7.18
C ALA A 278 12.03 8.58 7.26
N LEU A 279 11.21 8.00 8.14
CA LEU A 279 9.84 8.50 8.38
C LEU A 279 9.84 9.94 8.93
N ASP A 280 10.83 10.31 9.76
CA ASP A 280 10.96 11.68 10.26
C ASP A 280 11.38 12.67 9.17
N GLU A 281 12.21 12.25 8.25
CA GLU A 281 12.60 13.06 7.08
C GLU A 281 11.44 13.27 6.12
N LEU A 282 10.67 12.22 5.83
CA LEU A 282 9.46 12.30 4.99
C LEU A 282 8.44 13.30 5.52
N PHE A 283 8.25 13.36 6.83
CA PHE A 283 7.31 14.31 7.45
C PHE A 283 7.68 15.77 7.20
N ARG A 284 8.95 16.07 6.91
CA ARG A 284 9.45 17.43 6.67
C ARG A 284 9.38 17.85 5.21
N LYS A 285 9.19 16.91 4.28
CA LYS A 285 9.29 17.17 2.84
C LYS A 285 7.94 16.96 2.16
N PRO A 286 7.42 17.96 1.42
CA PRO A 286 6.23 17.77 0.61
C PRO A 286 6.53 16.85 -0.59
N ILE A 287 5.48 16.26 -1.15
CA ILE A 287 5.56 15.32 -2.28
C ILE A 287 4.74 15.85 -3.45
N ASP A 288 5.34 15.86 -4.63
CA ASP A 288 4.68 16.05 -5.90
C ASP A 288 4.69 14.71 -6.66
N LEU A 289 3.52 14.09 -6.81
CA LEU A 289 3.33 12.84 -7.54
C LEU A 289 2.65 13.10 -8.88
N GLY A 290 3.40 13.02 -9.97
CA GLY A 290 2.86 12.98 -11.33
C GLY A 290 2.54 11.55 -11.75
N VAL A 291 1.37 11.30 -12.31
CA VAL A 291 0.95 9.98 -12.79
C VAL A 291 0.58 10.07 -14.26
N ALA A 292 1.28 9.33 -15.11
CA ALA A 292 0.88 9.06 -16.49
C ALA A 292 0.27 7.66 -16.55
N ILE A 293 -1.01 7.56 -16.87
CA ILE A 293 -1.74 6.30 -16.90
C ILE A 293 -2.29 6.03 -18.30
N ASP A 294 -1.98 4.85 -18.80
CA ASP A 294 -2.56 4.30 -20.00
C ASP A 294 -4.06 4.07 -19.80
N CYS A 295 -4.84 4.58 -20.72
CA CYS A 295 -6.31 4.54 -20.71
C CYS A 295 -6.88 3.65 -21.82
N THR A 296 -6.11 2.73 -22.38
CA THR A 296 -6.59 1.72 -23.32
C THR A 296 -7.41 0.64 -22.61
N ALA A 297 -8.19 -0.14 -23.34
CA ALA A 297 -9.16 -1.08 -22.79
C ALA A 297 -8.53 -2.13 -21.85
N SER A 298 -7.28 -2.52 -22.09
CA SER A 298 -6.50 -3.46 -21.25
C SER A 298 -6.32 -2.96 -19.82
N MET A 299 -6.34 -1.64 -19.60
CA MET A 299 -6.03 -0.97 -18.33
C MET A 299 -7.25 -0.77 -17.41
N SER A 300 -8.39 -1.36 -17.72
CA SER A 300 -9.65 -1.14 -16.98
C SER A 300 -9.55 -1.41 -15.48
N ALA A 301 -8.79 -2.42 -15.07
CA ALA A 301 -8.59 -2.76 -13.67
C ALA A 301 -7.72 -1.73 -12.94
N GLN A 302 -6.69 -1.20 -13.60
CA GLN A 302 -5.75 -0.22 -13.04
C GLN A 302 -6.42 1.15 -12.87
N ILE A 303 -7.19 1.58 -13.87
CA ILE A 303 -7.98 2.82 -13.80
C ILE A 303 -9.00 2.73 -12.65
N ALA A 304 -9.74 1.63 -12.57
CA ALA A 304 -10.69 1.43 -11.47
C ALA A 304 -10.00 1.40 -10.09
N ALA A 305 -8.81 0.81 -9.98
CA ALA A 305 -8.03 0.81 -8.73
C ALA A 305 -7.58 2.22 -8.36
N ALA A 306 -7.08 3.02 -9.31
CA ALA A 306 -6.68 4.40 -9.08
C ALA A 306 -7.87 5.26 -8.63
N GLN A 307 -9.02 5.15 -9.31
CA GLN A 307 -10.27 5.85 -8.96
C GLN A 307 -10.73 5.51 -7.54
N ALA A 308 -10.64 4.24 -7.15
CA ALA A 308 -11.07 3.77 -5.83
C ALA A 308 -10.13 4.15 -4.68
N GLY A 309 -8.84 4.40 -4.97
CA GLY A 309 -7.80 4.48 -3.93
C GLY A 309 -7.10 5.82 -3.80
N VAL A 310 -7.34 6.80 -4.71
CA VAL A 310 -6.59 8.06 -4.67
C VAL A 310 -6.82 8.86 -3.39
N ASP A 311 -8.03 8.87 -2.85
CA ASP A 311 -8.35 9.55 -1.59
C ASP A 311 -7.55 8.98 -0.42
N ASP A 312 -7.48 7.64 -0.34
CA ASP A 312 -6.72 6.97 0.70
C ASP A 312 -5.22 7.19 0.56
N LEU A 313 -4.71 7.17 -0.68
CA LEU A 313 -3.31 7.51 -0.97
C LEU A 313 -2.98 8.91 -0.47
N MET A 314 -3.77 9.90 -0.86
CA MET A 314 -3.52 11.29 -0.47
C MET A 314 -3.64 11.50 1.04
N ARG A 315 -4.64 10.91 1.69
CA ARG A 315 -4.80 10.96 3.15
C ARG A 315 -3.63 10.31 3.89
N PHE A 316 -3.20 9.15 3.40
CA PHE A 316 -2.07 8.43 3.98
C PHE A 316 -0.78 9.23 3.84
N VAL A 317 -0.46 9.68 2.61
CA VAL A 317 0.77 10.45 2.36
C VAL A 317 0.77 11.76 3.14
N ASN A 318 -0.37 12.46 3.23
CA ASN A 318 -0.49 13.65 4.08
C ASN A 318 -0.31 13.37 5.59
N ALA A 319 -0.56 12.13 6.04
CA ALA A 319 -0.30 11.73 7.42
C ALA A 319 1.16 11.34 7.68
N VAL A 320 1.94 11.00 6.63
CA VAL A 320 3.34 10.53 6.70
C VAL A 320 4.33 11.61 6.29
N ALA A 321 3.96 12.47 5.32
CA ALA A 321 4.83 13.45 4.70
C ALA A 321 4.36 14.89 4.98
N GLY A 322 5.16 15.86 4.57
CA GLY A 322 4.88 17.30 4.71
C GLY A 322 3.78 17.85 3.79
N GLY A 323 2.96 16.98 3.21
CA GLY A 323 1.88 17.29 2.28
C GLY A 323 2.09 16.64 0.91
N MET A 324 0.98 16.41 0.19
CA MET A 324 1.00 15.78 -1.13
C MET A 324 0.19 16.58 -2.14
N ARG A 325 0.70 16.66 -3.37
CA ARG A 325 -0.09 17.06 -4.54
C ARG A 325 0.00 15.95 -5.58
N VAL A 326 -1.06 15.77 -6.35
CA VAL A 326 -1.14 14.79 -7.44
C VAL A 326 -1.44 15.50 -8.75
N ALA A 327 -0.69 15.22 -9.80
CA ALA A 327 -0.98 15.57 -11.18
C ALA A 327 -1.23 14.31 -12.00
N ILE A 328 -2.15 14.36 -12.96
CA ILE A 328 -2.60 13.18 -13.69
C ILE A 328 -2.58 13.48 -15.18
N VAL A 329 -2.06 12.53 -15.97
CA VAL A 329 -2.24 12.51 -17.42
C VAL A 329 -2.67 11.12 -17.87
N GLY A 330 -3.85 11.02 -18.46
CA GLY A 330 -4.30 9.84 -19.18
C GLY A 330 -3.79 9.89 -20.63
N PHE A 331 -3.43 8.74 -21.21
CA PHE A 331 -3.07 8.64 -22.62
C PHE A 331 -3.69 7.39 -23.23
N ARG A 332 -3.88 7.40 -24.56
CA ARG A 332 -4.36 6.31 -25.40
C ARG A 332 -3.51 6.22 -26.67
N ASP A 333 -4.01 5.56 -27.68
CA ASP A 333 -3.36 5.51 -28.98
C ASP A 333 -3.70 6.75 -29.85
N GLN A 334 -2.95 6.85 -30.99
CA GLN A 334 -3.01 7.99 -31.91
C GLN A 334 -4.39 8.19 -32.55
N GLN A 335 -5.16 7.12 -32.71
CA GLN A 335 -6.45 7.12 -33.41
C GLN A 335 -7.64 7.22 -32.48
N ASP A 336 -7.41 7.20 -31.15
CA ASP A 336 -8.46 7.29 -30.16
C ASP A 336 -9.03 8.71 -29.99
N ASP A 337 -10.15 8.83 -29.27
CA ASP A 337 -10.86 10.09 -29.01
C ASP A 337 -9.97 11.18 -28.43
N PHE A 338 -8.97 10.78 -27.62
CA PHE A 338 -7.94 11.67 -27.15
C PHE A 338 -6.56 10.96 -27.13
N LYS A 339 -5.51 11.72 -27.41
CA LYS A 339 -4.13 11.25 -27.33
C LYS A 339 -3.56 11.39 -25.92
N THR A 340 -3.80 12.54 -25.30
CA THR A 340 -3.45 12.83 -23.92
C THR A 340 -4.50 13.74 -23.29
N LEU A 341 -4.82 13.50 -22.03
CA LEU A 341 -5.72 14.32 -21.23
C LEU A 341 -5.08 14.53 -19.85
N GLY A 342 -4.72 15.78 -19.52
CA GLY A 342 -3.91 16.06 -18.34
C GLY A 342 -4.46 17.16 -17.45
N TRP A 343 -4.22 17.00 -16.15
CA TRP A 343 -4.54 17.94 -15.08
C TRP A 343 -3.31 18.16 -14.21
N ASP A 344 -3.02 19.44 -13.96
CA ASP A 344 -1.89 19.85 -13.14
C ASP A 344 -2.09 19.51 -11.65
N PHE A 345 -1.09 19.75 -10.83
CA PHE A 345 -1.06 19.38 -9.43
C PHE A 345 -2.19 19.98 -8.60
N THR A 346 -2.92 19.11 -7.91
CA THR A 346 -3.88 19.48 -6.87
C THR A 346 -3.52 18.83 -5.53
N ALA A 347 -3.78 19.54 -4.43
CA ALA A 347 -3.71 19.00 -3.07
C ALA A 347 -5.09 18.54 -2.56
N ASP A 348 -6.16 18.78 -3.32
CA ASP A 348 -7.52 18.37 -2.96
C ASP A 348 -7.81 16.95 -3.46
N PRO A 349 -8.04 15.97 -2.54
CA PRO A 349 -8.39 14.60 -2.92
C PRO A 349 -9.67 14.52 -3.77
N ALA A 350 -10.67 15.39 -3.51
CA ALA A 350 -11.91 15.36 -4.28
C ALA A 350 -11.69 15.81 -5.74
N GLU A 351 -10.84 16.80 -5.96
CA GLU A 351 -10.44 17.23 -7.29
C GLU A 351 -9.62 16.18 -8.02
N ALA A 352 -8.62 15.55 -7.34
CA ALA A 352 -7.84 14.44 -7.90
C ALA A 352 -8.73 13.26 -8.31
N ARG A 353 -9.70 12.91 -7.47
CA ARG A 353 -10.71 11.89 -7.77
C ARG A 353 -11.55 12.29 -8.98
N ALA A 354 -12.06 13.53 -9.04
CA ALA A 354 -12.85 14.03 -10.17
C ALA A 354 -12.07 13.99 -11.49
N HIS A 355 -10.77 14.21 -11.47
CA HIS A 355 -9.90 14.05 -12.64
C HIS A 355 -9.79 12.59 -13.08
N LEU A 356 -9.55 11.65 -12.15
CA LEU A 356 -9.51 10.22 -12.45
C LEU A 356 -10.84 9.70 -13.00
N TRP A 357 -11.99 10.20 -12.53
CA TRP A 357 -13.30 9.79 -13.03
C TRP A 357 -13.58 10.24 -14.48
N LYS A 358 -12.82 11.18 -15.02
CA LYS A 358 -12.86 11.55 -16.44
C LYS A 358 -12.09 10.58 -17.32
N LEU A 359 -11.27 9.72 -16.74
CA LEU A 359 -10.55 8.68 -17.45
C LEU A 359 -11.40 7.41 -17.52
N SER A 360 -11.51 6.83 -18.69
CA SER A 360 -12.16 5.53 -18.93
C SER A 360 -11.20 4.64 -19.69
N ALA A 361 -11.24 3.34 -19.41
CA ALA A 361 -10.52 2.36 -20.20
C ALA A 361 -11.32 2.07 -21.47
N ASP A 362 -10.86 2.57 -22.60
CA ASP A 362 -11.50 2.39 -23.90
C ASP A 362 -10.48 2.62 -25.02
N GLY A 363 -10.80 2.19 -26.25
CA GLY A 363 -9.86 2.32 -27.36
C GLY A 363 -8.68 1.35 -27.24
N GLY A 364 -7.58 1.72 -27.90
CA GLY A 364 -6.45 0.84 -28.14
C GLY A 364 -6.78 -0.25 -29.16
N GLY A 365 -6.07 -0.38 -30.22
CA GLY A 365 -6.31 -1.43 -31.25
C GLY A 365 -5.07 -2.25 -31.50
N ASP A 366 -3.94 -1.66 -31.27
CA ASP A 366 -2.63 -2.23 -31.45
C ASP A 366 -1.64 -1.69 -30.39
N GLU A 367 -0.51 -2.33 -30.28
CA GLU A 367 0.67 -1.75 -29.64
C GLU A 367 1.43 -1.00 -30.76
N PRO A 368 1.89 0.20 -30.55
CA PRO A 368 2.26 0.95 -29.34
C PRO A 368 1.32 2.10 -28.98
N GLU A 369 1.62 2.79 -27.83
CA GLU A 369 0.79 3.85 -27.24
C GLU A 369 1.50 5.22 -27.15
N MET A 370 0.72 6.30 -26.85
CA MET A 370 1.19 7.70 -26.81
C MET A 370 1.99 8.05 -25.53
N VAL A 371 2.84 7.14 -25.08
CA VAL A 371 3.68 7.30 -23.88
C VAL A 371 4.55 8.56 -23.96
N TYR A 372 5.14 8.85 -25.13
CA TYR A 372 6.02 10.01 -25.31
C TYR A 372 5.30 11.33 -25.07
N GLU A 373 4.12 11.49 -25.62
CA GLU A 373 3.30 12.69 -25.52
C GLU A 373 2.83 12.90 -24.08
N ALA A 374 2.43 11.84 -23.39
CA ALA A 374 2.05 11.89 -21.99
C ALA A 374 3.22 12.35 -21.10
N MET A 375 4.37 11.72 -21.25
CA MET A 375 5.58 12.10 -20.49
C MET A 375 6.06 13.51 -20.82
N LYS A 376 5.97 13.94 -22.09
CA LYS A 376 6.27 15.30 -22.53
C LYS A 376 5.35 16.34 -21.89
N LEU A 377 4.06 16.02 -21.78
CA LEU A 377 3.09 16.88 -21.09
C LEU A 377 3.43 16.96 -19.59
N ALA A 378 3.62 15.81 -18.92
CA ALA A 378 3.90 15.75 -17.50
C ALA A 378 5.18 16.52 -17.11
N TYR A 379 6.29 16.27 -17.79
CA TYR A 379 7.56 16.91 -17.46
C TYR A 379 7.62 18.39 -17.86
N GLY A 380 6.89 18.80 -18.89
CA GLY A 380 7.01 20.14 -19.48
C GLY A 380 5.90 21.12 -19.13
N LYS A 381 4.76 20.64 -18.64
CA LYS A 381 3.58 21.48 -18.38
C LYS A 381 3.11 21.49 -16.94
N PHE A 382 3.42 20.43 -16.17
CA PHE A 382 3.02 20.40 -14.76
C PHE A 382 3.91 21.31 -13.90
N SER A 383 3.29 21.93 -12.89
CA SER A 383 3.90 22.91 -11.99
C SER A 383 4.64 22.23 -10.83
N TRP A 384 5.72 21.49 -11.13
CA TRP A 384 6.60 20.83 -10.16
C TRP A 384 7.21 21.83 -9.16
N ARG A 385 7.30 21.45 -7.88
CA ARG A 385 7.91 22.26 -6.81
C ARG A 385 9.31 21.77 -6.50
N SER A 386 10.33 22.62 -6.69
CA SER A 386 11.73 22.26 -6.44
C SER A 386 12.03 21.88 -4.97
N GLU A 387 11.22 22.32 -4.01
CA GLU A 387 11.32 21.97 -2.60
C GLU A 387 10.66 20.63 -2.26
N ALA A 388 9.86 20.08 -3.19
CA ALA A 388 9.19 18.80 -2.99
C ALA A 388 10.10 17.60 -3.37
N GLN A 389 9.71 16.42 -2.92
CA GLN A 389 10.12 15.18 -3.54
C GLN A 389 9.30 14.99 -4.82
N GLU A 390 9.95 15.13 -5.96
CA GLU A 390 9.31 15.08 -7.28
C GLU A 390 9.37 13.65 -7.82
N VAL A 391 8.20 13.01 -7.92
CA VAL A 391 8.09 11.62 -8.40
C VAL A 391 7.14 11.56 -9.57
N MET A 392 7.61 11.01 -10.69
CA MET A 392 6.82 10.71 -11.88
C MET A 392 6.61 9.20 -12.00
N VAL A 393 5.37 8.77 -12.21
CA VAL A 393 5.04 7.36 -12.39
C VAL A 393 4.34 7.16 -13.73
N LEU A 394 4.94 6.32 -14.57
CA LEU A 394 4.33 5.82 -15.80
C LEU A 394 3.64 4.48 -15.51
N ILE A 395 2.36 4.37 -15.82
CA ILE A 395 1.56 3.15 -15.64
C ILE A 395 1.04 2.73 -17.01
N GLY A 396 1.40 1.53 -17.47
CA GLY A 396 0.95 1.04 -18.76
C GLY A 396 1.41 -0.40 -19.05
N ASP A 397 0.95 -0.96 -20.15
CA ASP A 397 1.28 -2.31 -20.60
C ASP A 397 1.80 -2.38 -22.06
N ALA A 398 1.93 -1.22 -22.72
CA ALA A 398 2.39 -1.11 -24.10
C ALA A 398 3.55 -0.11 -24.28
N PRO A 399 4.44 -0.33 -25.27
CA PRO A 399 5.61 0.51 -25.49
C PRO A 399 5.27 1.85 -26.17
N PRO A 400 6.16 2.85 -26.09
CA PRO A 400 6.04 4.05 -26.92
C PRO A 400 6.07 3.73 -28.42
N HIS A 401 5.41 4.54 -29.23
CA HIS A 401 5.43 4.43 -30.71
C HIS A 401 6.86 4.34 -31.28
N PRO A 402 7.05 3.62 -32.43
CA PRO A 402 8.34 3.54 -33.12
C PRO A 402 8.97 4.91 -33.34
N GLY A 403 10.25 5.05 -33.05
CA GLY A 403 10.99 6.30 -33.15
C GLY A 403 10.85 7.26 -31.97
N PHE A 404 9.95 7.00 -30.99
CA PHE A 404 9.77 7.81 -29.80
C PHE A 404 10.36 7.19 -28.53
N GLY A 405 10.61 5.88 -28.48
CA GLY A 405 11.14 5.22 -27.29
C GLY A 405 12.44 5.83 -26.79
N GLY A 406 13.45 6.01 -27.66
CA GLY A 406 14.69 6.69 -27.31
C GLY A 406 14.48 8.14 -26.86
N LYS A 407 13.58 8.88 -27.50
CA LYS A 407 13.24 10.26 -27.08
C LYS A 407 12.59 10.31 -25.70
N THR A 408 11.77 9.30 -25.35
CA THR A 408 11.17 9.18 -24.02
C THR A 408 12.24 8.90 -22.96
N VAL A 409 13.21 8.03 -23.28
CA VAL A 409 14.36 7.74 -22.42
C VAL A 409 15.19 9.00 -22.17
N ASP A 410 15.53 9.76 -23.23
CA ASP A 410 16.30 11.01 -23.12
C ASP A 410 15.55 12.06 -22.29
N MET A 411 14.24 12.13 -22.44
CA MET A 411 13.39 13.05 -21.69
C MET A 411 13.33 12.67 -20.20
N SER A 412 13.25 11.39 -19.87
CA SER A 412 13.30 10.91 -18.47
C SER A 412 14.65 11.22 -17.83
N LYS A 413 15.74 11.04 -18.58
CA LYS A 413 17.10 11.43 -18.15
C LYS A 413 17.18 12.94 -17.88
N ALA A 414 16.65 13.76 -18.76
CA ALA A 414 16.62 15.22 -18.59
C ALA A 414 15.75 15.65 -17.40
N ALA A 415 14.64 14.96 -17.15
CA ALA A 415 13.79 15.18 -15.99
C ALA A 415 14.50 14.80 -14.68
N HIS A 416 15.21 13.68 -14.67
CA HIS A 416 16.02 13.26 -13.52
C HIS A 416 17.13 14.27 -13.18
N ALA A 417 17.77 14.82 -14.17
CA ALA A 417 18.78 15.87 -13.97
C ALA A 417 18.20 17.17 -13.35
N ARG A 418 16.87 17.36 -13.38
CA ARG A 418 16.14 18.44 -12.70
C ARG A 418 15.58 18.06 -11.31
N GLY A 419 15.74 16.82 -10.89
CA GLY A 419 15.27 16.32 -9.60
C GLY A 419 14.06 15.38 -9.65
N ILE A 420 13.42 15.19 -10.82
CA ILE A 420 12.22 14.34 -10.96
C ILE A 420 12.66 12.88 -11.12
N THR A 421 12.31 12.04 -10.14
CA THR A 421 12.55 10.59 -10.23
C THR A 421 11.39 9.90 -10.96
N THR A 422 11.71 9.01 -11.92
CA THR A 422 10.70 8.34 -12.75
C THR A 422 10.65 6.85 -12.45
N TYR A 423 9.49 6.37 -12.03
CA TYR A 423 9.17 4.95 -11.89
C TYR A 423 8.24 4.48 -13.01
N VAL A 424 8.30 3.19 -13.32
CA VAL A 424 7.36 2.56 -14.25
C VAL A 424 6.64 1.42 -13.55
N LEU A 425 5.32 1.50 -13.49
CA LEU A 425 4.45 0.42 -13.03
C LEU A 425 3.92 -0.32 -14.27
N SER A 426 4.56 -1.46 -14.59
CA SER A 426 4.18 -2.24 -15.75
C SER A 426 2.97 -3.11 -15.45
N ALA A 427 1.86 -2.87 -16.16
CA ALA A 427 0.62 -3.63 -16.04
C ALA A 427 0.57 -4.86 -16.97
N ARG A 428 1.61 -5.09 -17.76
CA ARG A 428 1.71 -6.27 -18.63
C ARG A 428 1.67 -7.55 -17.79
N GLY A 429 0.58 -8.30 -17.94
CA GLY A 429 0.14 -9.37 -17.04
C GLY A 429 1.15 -10.50 -16.83
N ILE A 430 0.89 -11.32 -15.82
CA ILE A 430 1.69 -12.45 -15.34
C ILE A 430 2.02 -13.49 -16.43
N THR A 431 1.25 -13.55 -17.51
CA THR A 431 1.39 -14.50 -18.61
C THR A 431 2.41 -14.10 -19.68
N LYS A 432 2.80 -12.82 -19.73
CA LYS A 432 3.84 -12.33 -20.66
C LYS A 432 5.11 -12.07 -19.85
N THR A 433 6.12 -12.91 -20.05
CA THR A 433 7.43 -12.79 -19.38
C THR A 433 8.30 -11.68 -19.98
N GLU A 434 7.95 -11.17 -21.15
CA GLU A 434 8.70 -10.12 -21.83
C GLU A 434 8.43 -8.75 -21.21
N GLU A 435 9.49 -8.01 -20.98
CA GLU A 435 9.41 -6.62 -20.55
C GLU A 435 8.88 -5.74 -21.67
N VAL A 436 8.10 -4.71 -21.29
CA VAL A 436 7.65 -3.70 -22.27
C VAL A 436 8.87 -2.93 -22.78
N LYS A 437 9.03 -2.90 -24.09
CA LYS A 437 10.18 -2.24 -24.73
C LYS A 437 10.33 -0.79 -24.28
N HIS A 438 11.54 -0.39 -23.91
CA HIS A 438 11.96 0.92 -23.39
C HIS A 438 11.53 1.23 -21.93
N PHE A 439 10.63 0.47 -21.30
CA PHE A 439 10.24 0.73 -19.90
C PHE A 439 11.42 0.62 -18.92
N PRO A 440 12.31 -0.40 -19.03
CA PRO A 440 13.49 -0.48 -18.18
C PRO A 440 14.43 0.72 -18.32
N GLU A 441 14.65 1.19 -19.54
CA GLU A 441 15.54 2.32 -19.81
C GLU A 441 14.91 3.65 -19.35
N ILE A 442 13.59 3.85 -19.56
CA ILE A 442 12.86 5.03 -19.10
C ILE A 442 12.99 5.15 -17.58
N ALA A 443 12.72 4.06 -16.84
CA ALA A 443 12.82 4.05 -15.39
C ALA A 443 14.28 4.28 -14.93
N ARG A 444 15.23 3.50 -15.43
CA ARG A 444 16.64 3.58 -15.05
C ARG A 444 17.25 4.95 -15.32
N MET A 445 17.01 5.52 -16.51
CA MET A 445 17.53 6.85 -16.87
C MET A 445 16.80 7.98 -16.13
N GLY A 446 15.55 7.71 -15.68
CA GLY A 446 14.79 8.56 -14.80
C GLY A 446 15.16 8.42 -13.31
N GLY A 447 16.18 7.63 -12.96
CA GLY A 447 16.64 7.45 -11.56
C GLY A 447 15.79 6.52 -10.71
N GLY A 448 14.79 5.84 -11.27
CA GLY A 448 13.94 4.87 -10.61
C GLY A 448 14.08 3.45 -11.18
N ARG A 449 13.04 2.65 -11.04
CA ARG A 449 12.98 1.25 -11.48
C ARG A 449 11.60 0.86 -12.04
N VAL A 450 11.55 -0.29 -12.70
CA VAL A 450 10.28 -0.91 -13.09
C VAL A 450 9.73 -1.76 -11.95
N ILE A 451 8.45 -1.62 -11.68
CA ILE A 451 7.67 -2.47 -10.78
C ILE A 451 6.63 -3.18 -11.64
N ARG A 452 6.59 -4.50 -11.58
CA ARG A 452 5.58 -5.29 -12.30
C ARG A 452 4.34 -5.43 -11.42
N LEU A 453 3.23 -4.89 -11.91
CA LEU A 453 1.94 -5.09 -11.26
C LEU A 453 1.50 -6.54 -11.43
N SER A 454 1.03 -7.15 -10.37
CA SER A 454 0.48 -8.50 -10.36
C SER A 454 -0.95 -8.48 -9.83
N ALA A 455 -1.66 -9.60 -9.93
CA ALA A 455 -2.99 -9.72 -9.34
C ALA A 455 -2.98 -9.59 -7.78
N ARG A 456 -1.81 -9.64 -7.16
CA ARG A 456 -1.62 -9.50 -5.71
C ARG A 456 -1.23 -8.09 -5.28
N ASN A 457 -0.66 -7.30 -6.19
CA ASN A 457 -0.20 -5.95 -5.88
C ASN A 457 -1.36 -4.97 -6.03
N ASP A 458 -1.62 -4.21 -4.98
CA ASP A 458 -2.51 -3.06 -5.06
C ASP A 458 -1.76 -1.90 -5.73
N LEU A 459 -2.27 -1.41 -6.85
CA LEU A 459 -1.68 -0.27 -7.58
C LEU A 459 -1.44 0.94 -6.67
N VAL A 460 -2.39 1.22 -5.79
CA VAL A 460 -2.33 2.41 -4.92
C VAL A 460 -1.28 2.24 -3.82
N ALA A 461 -1.09 1.00 -3.32
CA ALA A 461 -0.02 0.69 -2.37
C ALA A 461 1.37 0.82 -3.02
N GLU A 462 1.52 0.37 -4.27
CA GLU A 462 2.75 0.57 -5.03
C GLU A 462 3.05 2.05 -5.28
N LEU A 463 2.01 2.86 -5.59
CA LEU A 463 2.15 4.31 -5.70
C LEU A 463 2.59 4.95 -4.38
N ALA A 464 2.06 4.50 -3.24
CA ALA A 464 2.51 4.98 -1.92
C ALA A 464 3.99 4.64 -1.68
N GLY A 465 4.39 3.42 -2.00
CA GLY A 465 5.77 2.97 -1.87
C GLY A 465 6.75 3.83 -2.64
N VAL A 466 6.52 4.02 -3.95
CA VAL A 466 7.42 4.82 -4.81
C VAL A 466 7.38 6.31 -4.51
N ALA A 467 6.22 6.84 -4.13
CA ALA A 467 6.07 8.25 -3.79
C ALA A 467 6.86 8.63 -2.53
N LEU A 468 6.95 7.72 -1.55
CA LEU A 468 7.55 8.00 -0.26
C LEU A 468 9.03 7.59 -0.19
N SER A 469 9.38 6.37 -0.59
CA SER A 469 10.78 5.91 -0.49
C SER A 469 11.05 4.65 -1.29
N ASP A 470 12.01 4.70 -2.19
CA ASP A 470 12.48 3.50 -2.89
C ASP A 470 13.25 2.54 -1.96
N THR A 471 14.04 3.07 -1.04
CA THR A 471 14.82 2.28 -0.07
C THR A 471 13.92 1.50 0.90
N TRP A 472 12.79 2.09 1.31
CA TRP A 472 11.85 1.52 2.28
C TRP A 472 10.51 1.15 1.64
N HIS A 473 10.51 0.90 0.34
CA HIS A 473 9.32 0.62 -0.45
C HIS A 473 8.42 -0.45 0.17
N ASP A 474 8.96 -1.63 0.47
CA ASP A 474 8.18 -2.74 1.00
C ASP A 474 7.59 -2.44 2.39
N GLN A 475 8.35 -1.71 3.23
CA GLN A 475 7.89 -1.28 4.54
C GLN A 475 6.76 -0.24 4.42
N ILE A 476 6.90 0.71 3.49
CA ILE A 476 5.86 1.72 3.23
C ILE A 476 4.60 1.09 2.67
N VAL A 477 4.73 0.18 1.70
CA VAL A 477 3.59 -0.60 1.16
C VAL A 477 2.86 -1.32 2.30
N ALA A 478 3.58 -2.03 3.17
CA ALA A 478 2.98 -2.75 4.28
C ALA A 478 2.31 -1.81 5.31
N VAL A 479 2.89 -0.63 5.57
CA VAL A 479 2.29 0.40 6.44
C VAL A 479 1.02 0.94 5.80
N PHE A 480 1.00 1.19 4.49
CA PHE A 480 -0.19 1.63 3.77
C PHE A 480 -1.30 0.58 3.76
N GLU A 481 -0.98 -0.67 3.48
CA GLU A 481 -1.94 -1.78 3.55
C GLU A 481 -2.55 -1.93 4.96
N ARG A 482 -1.71 -1.77 6.00
CA ARG A 482 -2.17 -1.76 7.38
C ARG A 482 -3.09 -0.55 7.65
N TYR A 483 -2.73 0.62 7.15
CA TYR A 483 -3.58 1.81 7.20
C TYR A 483 -4.95 1.53 6.58
N LEU A 484 -5.01 0.97 5.37
CA LEU A 484 -6.28 0.64 4.70
C LEU A 484 -7.10 -0.36 5.51
N LEU A 485 -6.46 -1.41 6.05
CA LEU A 485 -7.13 -2.43 6.85
C LEU A 485 -7.82 -1.85 8.10
N LEU A 486 -7.22 -0.84 8.71
CA LEU A 486 -7.70 -0.23 9.95
C LEU A 486 -8.64 0.95 9.74
N CYS A 487 -8.55 1.64 8.61
CA CYS A 487 -9.35 2.84 8.31
C CYS A 487 -10.59 2.56 7.45
N ARG A 488 -10.55 1.52 6.64
CA ARG A 488 -11.68 1.01 5.85
C ARG A 488 -12.38 -0.10 6.61
#